data_916c2b050694ca8b21ab8398c3ddd31d
#
_entry.id   916c2b050694ca8b21ab8398c3ddd31d
#
_cell.length_a   1.000
_cell.length_b   1.000
_cell.length_c   1.000
_cell.angle_alpha   90.00
_cell.angle_beta   90.00
_cell.angle_gamma   90.00
#
_symmetry.space_group_name_H-M   'P 1'
#
loop_
_entity.id
_entity.type
_entity.pdbx_description
1 polymer ?
#
loop_
_entity_poly.entity_id
_entity_poly.type
_entity_poly.pdbx_seq_one_letter_code
_entity_poly.pdbx_strand_id
1 'polypeptide(L)'
;MSDQRSRVLAGVTRALAEVGEDLTVSRTVTTPNPSNPTLPGVIETTVHSCRGYVYPLEKWDPSTMTRNTVTMVIMDTKSFDPPFVPERGDVVTDARGREYRLLDRQNPRLLGDDMAFIHPTGAA
;
A
#
# COMPACT_ATOMS: atom_id res chain seq x y z
N MET A 1 23.32 -8.77 14.13
CA MET A 1 21.98 -8.13 14.17
C MET A 1 21.55 -7.66 12.80
N SER A 2 22.38 -6.87 12.10
CA SER A 2 22.06 -6.41 10.75
C SER A 2 21.84 -7.54 9.74
N ASP A 3 22.56 -8.66 9.88
CA ASP A 3 22.43 -9.80 8.97
C ASP A 3 21.08 -10.49 9.05
N GLN A 4 20.50 -10.59 10.25
CA GLN A 4 19.18 -11.20 10.42
C GLN A 4 18.09 -10.33 9.75
N ARG A 5 18.15 -9.02 9.96
CA ARG A 5 17.24 -8.09 9.30
C ARG A 5 17.34 -8.19 7.78
N SER A 6 18.54 -8.16 7.25
CA SER A 6 18.78 -8.24 5.82
C SER A 6 18.27 -9.56 5.22
N ARG A 7 18.43 -10.67 5.93
CA ARG A 7 17.93 -11.97 5.49
C ARG A 7 16.41 -12.01 5.41
N VAL A 8 15.73 -11.46 6.43
CA VAL A 8 14.27 -11.44 6.47
C VAL A 8 13.72 -10.54 5.37
N LEU A 9 14.28 -9.34 5.19
CA LEU A 9 13.88 -8.44 4.11
C LEU A 9 14.11 -9.07 2.74
N ALA A 10 15.23 -9.73 2.52
CA ALA A 10 15.51 -10.44 1.27
C ALA A 10 14.51 -11.57 1.04
N GLY A 11 14.10 -12.28 2.11
CA GLY A 11 13.08 -13.32 2.03
C GLY A 11 11.72 -12.78 1.62
N VAL A 12 11.30 -11.64 2.18
CA VAL A 12 10.04 -10.96 1.81
C VAL A 12 10.09 -10.53 0.35
N THR A 13 11.17 -9.88 -0.06
CA THR A 13 11.34 -9.45 -1.45
C THR A 13 11.28 -10.62 -2.41
N ARG A 14 11.94 -11.72 -2.10
CA ARG A 14 11.92 -12.94 -2.93
C ARG A 14 10.52 -13.53 -3.01
N ALA A 15 9.83 -13.66 -1.89
CA ALA A 15 8.48 -14.21 -1.85
C ALA A 15 7.51 -13.38 -2.69
N LEU A 16 7.55 -12.06 -2.57
CA LEU A 16 6.70 -11.17 -3.35
C LEU A 16 7.08 -11.16 -4.83
N ALA A 17 8.36 -11.37 -5.16
CA ALA A 17 8.78 -11.50 -6.55
C ALA A 17 8.23 -12.77 -7.20
N GLU A 18 8.09 -13.88 -6.46
CA GLU A 18 7.57 -15.14 -6.96
C GLU A 18 6.05 -15.19 -7.05
N VAL A 19 5.35 -14.72 -6.00
CA VAL A 19 3.88 -14.83 -5.91
C VAL A 19 3.17 -13.50 -6.11
N GLY A 20 3.89 -12.40 -6.07
CA GLY A 20 3.34 -11.07 -6.21
C GLY A 20 3.05 -10.70 -7.65
N GLU A 21 2.44 -9.56 -7.81
CA GLU A 21 2.14 -8.94 -9.10
C GLU A 21 2.63 -7.50 -9.12
N ASP A 22 2.66 -6.91 -10.32
CA ASP A 22 2.99 -5.49 -10.44
C ASP A 22 1.80 -4.66 -9.98
N LEU A 23 2.04 -3.82 -8.98
CA LEU A 23 1.06 -2.89 -8.46
C LEU A 23 1.49 -1.46 -8.78
N THR A 24 0.50 -0.61 -8.97
CA THR A 24 0.73 0.82 -9.20
C THR A 24 0.02 1.59 -8.10
N VAL A 25 0.77 2.46 -7.41
CA VAL A 25 0.22 3.32 -6.36
C VAL A 25 0.14 4.74 -6.88
N SER A 26 -1.05 5.31 -6.86
CA SER A 26 -1.26 6.70 -7.28
C SER A 26 -1.65 7.57 -6.09
N ARG A 27 -1.07 8.76 -6.06
CA ARG A 27 -1.39 9.78 -5.06
C ARG A 27 -1.78 11.05 -5.78
N THR A 28 -2.94 11.59 -5.43
CA THR A 28 -3.45 12.83 -5.98
C THR A 28 -3.37 13.91 -4.91
N VAL A 29 -2.72 15.01 -5.23
CA VAL A 29 -2.58 16.16 -4.36
C VAL A 29 -3.21 17.36 -5.04
N THR A 30 -4.09 18.07 -4.32
CA THR A 30 -4.69 19.31 -4.80
C THR A 30 -4.01 20.46 -4.10
N THR A 31 -3.38 21.34 -4.88
CA THR A 31 -2.77 22.57 -4.37
C THR A 31 -3.71 23.73 -4.63
N PRO A 32 -4.13 24.49 -3.60
CA PRO A 32 -4.98 25.66 -3.79
C PRO A 32 -4.32 26.68 -4.74
N ASN A 33 -5.15 27.38 -5.52
CA ASN A 33 -4.66 28.44 -6.39
C ASN A 33 -4.07 29.57 -5.54
N PRO A 34 -2.76 29.88 -5.66
CA PRO A 34 -2.12 30.89 -4.82
C PRO A 34 -2.61 32.31 -5.10
N SER A 35 -3.14 32.56 -6.29
CA SER A 35 -3.65 33.89 -6.69
C SER A 35 -5.07 34.12 -6.23
N ASN A 36 -5.88 33.05 -6.15
CA ASN A 36 -7.28 33.16 -5.76
C ASN A 36 -7.77 31.80 -5.20
N PRO A 37 -7.91 31.69 -3.87
CA PRO A 37 -8.32 30.42 -3.26
C PRO A 37 -9.74 29.98 -3.59
N THR A 38 -10.56 30.83 -4.21
CA THR A 38 -11.90 30.46 -4.67
C THR A 38 -11.88 29.80 -6.05
N LEU A 39 -10.77 29.88 -6.78
CA LEU A 39 -10.62 29.20 -8.05
C LEU A 39 -10.15 27.76 -7.84
N PRO A 40 -10.42 26.85 -8.80
CA PRO A 40 -9.91 25.49 -8.74
C PRO A 40 -8.39 25.49 -8.60
N GLY A 41 -7.87 24.66 -7.68
CA GLY A 41 -6.43 24.47 -7.52
C GLY A 41 -5.86 23.57 -8.59
N VAL A 42 -4.54 23.41 -8.53
CA VAL A 42 -3.81 22.45 -9.39
C VAL A 42 -3.93 21.06 -8.78
N ILE A 43 -4.36 20.09 -9.59
CA ILE A 43 -4.43 18.68 -9.21
C ILE A 43 -3.24 17.97 -9.84
N GLU A 44 -2.38 17.38 -9.00
CA GLU A 44 -1.24 16.62 -9.47
C GLU A 44 -1.41 15.16 -9.02
N THR A 45 -1.21 14.24 -9.95
CA THR A 45 -1.22 12.80 -9.67
C THR A 45 0.16 12.24 -9.94
N THR A 46 0.73 11.61 -8.92
CA THR A 46 1.99 10.88 -9.05
C THR A 46 1.71 9.39 -9.01
N VAL A 47 2.48 8.62 -9.79
CA VAL A 47 2.31 7.18 -9.93
C VAL A 47 3.63 6.50 -9.60
N HIS A 48 3.57 5.49 -8.73
CA HIS A 48 4.72 4.70 -8.33
C HIS A 48 4.43 3.22 -8.55
N SER A 49 5.40 2.50 -9.08
CA SER A 49 5.28 1.07 -9.30
C SER A 49 5.95 0.29 -8.19
N CYS A 50 5.38 -0.83 -7.82
CA CYS A 50 5.95 -1.74 -6.84
C CYS A 50 5.55 -3.17 -7.14
N ARG A 51 6.10 -4.08 -6.37
CA ARG A 51 5.76 -5.49 -6.39
C ARG A 51 4.98 -5.81 -5.13
N GLY A 52 3.86 -6.49 -5.26
CA GLY A 52 3.03 -6.80 -4.10
C GLY A 52 1.96 -7.82 -4.40
N TYR A 53 1.02 -7.93 -3.50
CA TYR A 53 -0.05 -8.92 -3.59
C TYR A 53 -1.32 -8.40 -2.93
N VAL A 54 -2.45 -8.69 -3.55
CA VAL A 54 -3.78 -8.35 -3.02
C VAL A 54 -4.44 -9.64 -2.56
N TYR A 55 -4.89 -9.69 -1.33
CA TYR A 55 -5.48 -10.90 -0.76
C TYR A 55 -6.66 -10.58 0.16
N PRO A 56 -7.64 -11.50 0.25
CA PRO A 56 -8.74 -11.36 1.21
C PRO A 56 -8.28 -11.84 2.59
N LEU A 57 -8.74 -11.13 3.63
CA LEU A 57 -8.54 -11.51 5.01
C LEU A 57 -9.90 -11.58 5.71
N GLU A 58 -10.25 -12.75 6.25
CA GLU A 58 -11.45 -12.91 7.03
C GLU A 58 -11.18 -12.48 8.47
N LYS A 59 -12.07 -11.63 8.99
CA LYS A 59 -12.03 -11.19 10.39
C LYS A 59 -13.33 -11.57 11.07
N TRP A 60 -13.22 -12.17 12.25
CA TRP A 60 -14.34 -12.45 13.11
C TRP A 60 -14.69 -11.21 13.93
N ASP A 61 -15.96 -10.80 13.90
CA ASP A 61 -16.48 -9.72 14.71
C ASP A 61 -17.35 -10.29 15.83
N PRO A 62 -16.86 -10.32 17.09
CA PRO A 62 -17.63 -10.88 18.20
C PRO A 62 -18.86 -10.06 18.56
N SER A 63 -18.90 -8.76 18.23
CA SER A 63 -20.06 -7.91 18.55
C SER A 63 -21.27 -8.24 17.69
N THR A 64 -21.06 -8.63 16.42
CA THR A 64 -22.12 -8.99 15.48
C THR A 64 -22.21 -10.49 15.24
N MET A 65 -21.28 -11.29 15.79
CA MET A 65 -21.18 -12.73 15.58
C MET A 65 -21.07 -13.09 14.09
N THR A 66 -20.41 -12.25 13.32
CA THR A 66 -20.26 -12.42 11.86
C THR A 66 -18.79 -12.43 11.44
N ARG A 67 -18.53 -13.05 10.27
CA ARG A 67 -17.23 -12.97 9.62
C ARG A 67 -17.31 -11.92 8.53
N ASN A 68 -16.35 -11.00 8.57
CA ASN A 68 -16.21 -9.97 7.55
C ASN A 68 -14.94 -10.22 6.76
N THR A 69 -15.02 -10.05 5.44
CA THR A 69 -13.86 -10.15 4.57
C THR A 69 -13.36 -8.75 4.25
N VAL A 70 -12.08 -8.51 4.50
CA VAL A 70 -11.40 -7.26 4.17
C VAL A 70 -10.35 -7.59 3.12
N THR A 71 -10.29 -6.79 2.06
CA THR A 71 -9.23 -6.92 1.06
C THR A 71 -7.99 -6.20 1.56
N MET A 72 -6.89 -6.92 1.61
CA MET A 72 -5.60 -6.42 2.07
C MET A 72 -4.64 -6.29 0.90
N VAL A 73 -3.76 -5.31 0.97
CA VAL A 73 -2.67 -5.13 0.02
C VAL A 73 -1.35 -5.18 0.79
N ILE A 74 -0.45 -6.04 0.36
CA ILE A 74 0.92 -6.08 0.84
C ILE A 74 1.86 -5.64 -0.28
N MET A 75 2.77 -4.72 0.02
CA MET A 75 3.70 -4.16 -0.95
C MET A 75 5.13 -4.31 -0.45
N ASP A 76 6.04 -4.71 -1.33
CA ASP A 76 7.46 -4.84 -1.01
C ASP A 76 8.09 -3.45 -0.85
N THR A 77 8.64 -3.18 0.33
CA THR A 77 9.26 -1.88 0.63
C THR A 77 10.44 -1.55 -0.28
N LYS A 78 11.15 -2.58 -0.75
CA LYS A 78 12.34 -2.41 -1.60
C LYS A 78 12.01 -2.30 -3.08
N SER A 79 10.79 -2.61 -3.50
CA SER A 79 10.42 -2.61 -4.92
C SER A 79 10.10 -1.22 -5.45
N PHE A 80 9.89 -0.24 -4.57
CA PHE A 80 9.67 1.15 -4.99
C PHE A 80 11.00 1.80 -5.40
N ASP A 81 11.07 2.27 -6.65
CA ASP A 81 12.23 2.97 -7.17
C ASP A 81 11.76 4.20 -7.98
N PRO A 82 11.96 5.42 -7.48
CA PRO A 82 12.61 5.78 -6.20
C PRO A 82 11.79 5.36 -4.96
N PRO A 83 12.42 5.30 -3.79
CA PRO A 83 11.72 4.92 -2.56
C PRO A 83 10.47 5.75 -2.32
N PHE A 84 9.40 5.08 -1.91
CA PHE A 84 8.09 5.69 -1.70
C PHE A 84 7.39 4.99 -0.53
N VAL A 85 6.68 5.75 0.29
CA VAL A 85 5.90 5.23 1.42
C VAL A 85 4.42 5.48 1.14
N PRO A 86 3.63 4.42 0.86
CA PRO A 86 2.19 4.57 0.70
C PRO A 86 1.52 5.08 1.98
N GLU A 87 0.46 5.84 1.82
CA GLU A 87 -0.30 6.42 2.92
C GLU A 87 -1.79 6.18 2.72
N ARG A 88 -2.56 6.37 3.79
CA ARG A 88 -4.01 6.33 3.71
C ARG A 88 -4.52 7.31 2.64
N GLY A 89 -5.43 6.85 1.82
CA GLY A 89 -6.01 7.63 0.72
C GLY A 89 -5.36 7.42 -0.62
N ASP A 90 -4.17 6.83 -0.68
CA ASP A 90 -3.54 6.44 -1.94
C ASP A 90 -4.36 5.33 -2.59
N VAL A 91 -4.32 5.26 -3.92
CA VAL A 91 -5.05 4.25 -4.70
C VAL A 91 -4.06 3.27 -5.31
N VAL A 92 -4.29 1.98 -5.07
CA VAL A 92 -3.50 0.90 -5.66
C VAL A 92 -4.29 0.29 -6.81
N THR A 93 -3.64 0.15 -7.96
CA THR A 93 -4.20 -0.54 -9.12
C THR A 93 -3.44 -1.84 -9.31
N ASP A 94 -4.16 -2.97 -9.40
CA ASP A 94 -3.54 -4.27 -9.62
C ASP A 94 -3.29 -4.53 -11.12
N ALA A 95 -2.70 -5.67 -11.45
CA ALA A 95 -2.39 -6.04 -12.82
C ALA A 95 -3.64 -6.23 -13.69
N ARG A 96 -4.81 -6.39 -13.07
CA ARG A 96 -6.09 -6.53 -13.78
C ARG A 96 -6.84 -5.21 -13.94
N GLY A 97 -6.28 -4.11 -13.44
CA GLY A 97 -6.90 -2.80 -13.50
C GLY A 97 -7.89 -2.51 -12.39
N ARG A 98 -7.97 -3.35 -11.37
CA ARG A 98 -8.82 -3.10 -10.20
C ARG A 98 -8.17 -2.08 -9.30
N GLU A 99 -8.98 -1.18 -8.75
CA GLU A 99 -8.51 -0.10 -7.91
C GLU A 99 -8.95 -0.31 -6.46
N TYR A 100 -8.03 -0.03 -5.53
CA TYR A 100 -8.26 -0.15 -4.10
C TYR A 100 -7.74 1.10 -3.40
N ARG A 101 -8.55 1.68 -2.52
CA ARG A 101 -8.11 2.82 -1.70
C ARG A 101 -7.48 2.31 -0.42
N LEU A 102 -6.26 2.73 -0.14
CA LEU A 102 -5.54 2.32 1.07
C LEU A 102 -6.14 2.97 2.31
N LEU A 103 -6.31 2.17 3.35
CA LEU A 103 -6.66 2.61 4.69
C LEU A 103 -5.38 2.65 5.55
N ASP A 104 -5.54 2.70 6.88
CA ASP A 104 -4.40 2.86 7.78
C ASP A 104 -3.45 1.66 7.69
N ARG A 105 -2.17 1.98 7.64
CA ARG A 105 -1.10 1.01 7.49
C ARG A 105 -0.98 0.10 8.73
N GLN A 106 -0.73 -1.18 8.48
CA GLN A 106 -0.51 -2.21 9.50
C GLN A 106 0.82 -2.93 9.21
N ASN A 107 1.93 -2.21 9.28
CA ASN A 107 3.20 -2.79 8.91
C ASN A 107 3.77 -3.69 10.01
N PRO A 108 4.17 -4.93 9.66
CA PRO A 108 5.05 -5.68 10.53
C PRO A 108 6.43 -5.03 10.56
N ARG A 109 7.05 -5.00 11.71
CA ARG A 109 8.39 -4.47 11.89
C ARG A 109 9.33 -5.52 12.47
N LEU A 110 10.56 -5.50 11.98
CA LEU A 110 11.65 -6.29 12.54
C LEU A 110 12.82 -5.36 12.82
N LEU A 111 13.26 -5.30 14.08
CA LEU A 111 14.38 -4.44 14.51
C LEU A 111 14.18 -2.97 14.11
N GLY A 112 12.94 -2.49 14.15
CA GLY A 112 12.59 -1.11 13.87
C GLY A 112 12.34 -0.77 12.40
N ASP A 113 12.59 -1.70 11.47
CA ASP A 113 12.34 -1.47 10.05
C ASP A 113 11.01 -2.05 9.58
N ASP A 114 10.39 -1.40 8.61
CA ASP A 114 9.22 -1.92 7.95
C ASP A 114 9.62 -3.07 7.03
N MET A 115 8.98 -4.24 7.23
CA MET A 115 9.21 -5.43 6.41
C MET A 115 8.50 -5.33 5.07
N ALA A 116 7.28 -4.83 5.11
CA ALA A 116 6.44 -4.60 3.96
C ALA A 116 5.43 -3.53 4.33
N PHE A 117 4.82 -2.90 3.34
CA PHE A 117 3.69 -2.01 3.57
C PHE A 117 2.41 -2.81 3.46
N ILE A 118 1.67 -2.96 4.57
CA ILE A 118 0.42 -3.71 4.62
C ILE A 118 -0.71 -2.76 4.96
N HIS A 119 -1.71 -2.72 4.07
CA HIS A 119 -2.87 -1.85 4.23
C HIS A 119 -4.16 -2.64 4.04
N PRO A 120 -5.16 -2.46 4.92
CA PRO A 120 -6.53 -2.77 4.55
C PRO A 120 -6.99 -1.79 3.49
N THR A 121 -8.00 -2.17 2.71
CA THR A 121 -8.49 -1.34 1.62
C THR A 121 -9.98 -1.09 1.73
N GLY A 122 -10.43 0.01 1.12
CA GLY A 122 -11.82 0.33 0.89
C GLY A 122 -12.10 0.50 -0.59
N ALA A 123 -13.33 0.84 -0.92
CA ALA A 123 -13.71 1.15 -2.29
C ALA A 123 -12.98 2.40 -2.78
N ALA A 124 -12.43 2.33 -3.97
CA ALA A 124 -11.76 3.46 -4.60
C ALA A 124 -12.76 4.40 -5.27
#